data_6f2facc54df3c56d2095043822c5e5f0
#
_entry.id   6f2facc54df3c56d2095043822c5e5f0
#
_cell.length_a   1.000
_cell.length_b   1.000
_cell.length_c   1.000
_cell.angle_alpha   90.00
_cell.angle_beta   90.00
_cell.angle_gamma   90.00
#
_symmetry.space_group_name_H-M   'P 1'
#
loop_
_entity.id
_entity.type
_entity.pdbx_description
1 polymer ?
#
loop_
_entity_poly.entity_id
_entity_poly.type
_entity_poly.pdbx_seq_one_letter_code
_entity_poly.pdbx_strand_id
1 'polypeptide(L)'
;MIFHTNGDQKKAGVAILISDKIDFEIKVVKRDKEGHYIIIKGSIQEEDITIINIYGPNIGAPQYIRQMLTSMKREINNNTVIVGDFNAPLATMDRRTKQKISKETQTLKDAIDQSDLIDIYRTFHPKTMNLTFFSSAHRTFSRIDHILGHKSSLGKFKNTEIISSIFSDHNAVRLDVNTGEKNIKNANIWRLNNTLLNNQQITEEIKRRNQNMHRNK
;
A
#
# COMPACT_ATOMS: atom_id res chain seq x y z
N MET A 1 -16.51 -0.45 -1.24
CA MET A 1 -16.76 -0.65 0.21
C MET A 1 -15.89 0.29 1.02
N ILE A 2 -16.40 0.85 2.14
CA ILE A 2 -15.67 1.80 2.99
C ILE A 2 -15.72 1.31 4.44
N PHE A 3 -14.57 1.21 5.09
CA PHE A 3 -14.41 0.86 6.49
C PHE A 3 -13.65 1.97 7.18
N HIS A 4 -14.14 2.46 8.31
CA HIS A 4 -13.47 3.50 9.06
C HIS A 4 -13.68 3.31 10.56
N THR A 5 -12.84 3.94 11.34
CA THR A 5 -13.01 4.17 12.76
C THR A 5 -12.51 5.56 13.11
N ASN A 6 -13.16 6.22 14.05
CA ASN A 6 -12.83 7.56 14.50
C ASN A 6 -12.77 7.57 16.02
N GLY A 7 -11.82 8.31 16.57
CA GLY A 7 -11.79 8.60 17.99
C GLY A 7 -12.86 9.64 18.39
N ASP A 8 -13.31 9.59 19.64
CA ASP A 8 -14.39 10.45 20.14
C ASP A 8 -14.08 11.96 20.08
N GLN A 9 -12.80 12.34 20.05
CA GLN A 9 -12.36 13.75 20.10
C GLN A 9 -11.88 14.30 18.75
N LYS A 10 -12.21 13.69 17.62
CA LYS A 10 -11.70 14.07 16.27
C LYS A 10 -10.16 14.17 16.16
N LYS A 11 -9.43 13.51 17.05
CA LYS A 11 -7.96 13.53 17.11
C LYS A 11 -7.31 12.39 16.37
N ALA A 12 -8.05 11.34 16.07
CA ALA A 12 -7.60 10.17 15.33
C ALA A 12 -8.74 9.64 14.47
N GLY A 13 -8.35 9.01 13.38
CA GLY A 13 -9.28 8.34 12.47
C GLY A 13 -8.51 7.66 11.35
N VAL A 14 -8.90 6.44 11.01
CA VAL A 14 -8.35 5.68 9.90
C VAL A 14 -9.47 5.10 9.05
N ALA A 15 -9.21 4.94 7.77
CA ALA A 15 -10.15 4.33 6.84
C ALA A 15 -9.45 3.38 5.88
N ILE A 16 -10.15 2.34 5.45
CA ILE A 16 -9.76 1.47 4.35
C ILE A 16 -10.89 1.50 3.32
N LEU A 17 -10.54 1.88 2.10
CA LEU A 17 -11.46 1.88 0.97
C LEU A 17 -11.09 0.73 0.04
N ILE A 18 -12.05 -0.12 -0.28
CA ILE A 18 -11.88 -1.24 -1.20
C ILE A 18 -12.76 -0.98 -2.41
N SER A 19 -12.14 -0.99 -3.60
CA SER A 19 -12.85 -0.79 -4.86
C SER A 19 -13.87 -1.91 -5.10
N ASP A 20 -15.03 -1.57 -5.60
CA ASP A 20 -16.06 -2.55 -5.97
C ASP A 20 -15.68 -3.40 -7.20
N LYS A 21 -14.58 -3.00 -7.87
CA LYS A 21 -13.99 -3.80 -8.97
C LYS A 21 -13.12 -4.96 -8.48
N ILE A 22 -12.81 -4.99 -7.19
CA ILE A 22 -12.03 -6.06 -6.57
C ILE A 22 -13.01 -7.03 -5.94
N ASP A 23 -12.92 -8.29 -6.31
CA ASP A 23 -13.65 -9.38 -5.64
C ASP A 23 -13.00 -9.65 -4.27
N PHE A 24 -13.42 -8.85 -3.28
CA PHE A 24 -12.92 -8.92 -1.92
C PHE A 24 -13.98 -9.52 -1.00
N GLU A 25 -13.73 -10.73 -0.53
CA GLU A 25 -14.56 -11.39 0.45
C GLU A 25 -14.12 -11.00 1.87
N ILE A 26 -15.02 -10.35 2.63
CA ILE A 26 -14.73 -9.91 4.00
C ILE A 26 -15.01 -11.04 4.97
N LYS A 27 -14.02 -11.36 5.84
CA LYS A 27 -14.16 -12.35 6.91
C LYS A 27 -14.30 -11.70 8.28
N VAL A 28 -13.46 -10.71 8.60
CA VAL A 28 -13.41 -10.04 9.90
C VAL A 28 -13.09 -8.55 9.74
N VAL A 29 -13.77 -7.71 10.51
CA VAL A 29 -13.43 -6.29 10.67
C VAL A 29 -13.30 -5.99 12.15
N LYS A 30 -12.11 -5.53 12.60
CA LYS A 30 -11.86 -5.05 13.96
C LYS A 30 -11.55 -3.56 13.92
N ARG A 31 -12.19 -2.79 14.78
CA ARG A 31 -12.04 -1.34 14.90
C ARG A 31 -11.53 -0.98 16.27
N ASP A 32 -10.56 -0.10 16.31
CA ASP A 32 -10.13 0.55 17.56
C ASP A 32 -11.14 1.60 18.00
N LYS A 33 -11.45 1.65 19.28
CA LYS A 33 -12.39 2.64 19.86
C LYS A 33 -11.80 4.05 19.85
N GLU A 34 -10.48 4.16 19.96
CA GLU A 34 -9.78 5.44 19.97
C GLU A 34 -9.46 5.95 18.56
N GLY A 35 -9.76 5.16 17.52
CA GLY A 35 -9.59 5.54 16.12
C GLY A 35 -8.17 5.40 15.58
N HIS A 36 -7.27 4.72 16.29
CA HIS A 36 -5.86 4.60 15.90
C HIS A 36 -5.59 3.46 14.94
N TYR A 37 -6.48 2.48 14.83
CA TYR A 37 -6.30 1.40 13.84
C TYR A 37 -7.61 0.75 13.42
N ILE A 38 -7.57 0.14 12.25
CA ILE A 38 -8.58 -0.78 11.74
C ILE A 38 -7.91 -2.00 11.14
N ILE A 39 -8.46 -3.19 11.40
CA ILE A 39 -8.02 -4.46 10.83
C ILE A 39 -9.13 -5.03 9.98
N ILE A 40 -8.81 -5.40 8.73
CA ILE A 40 -9.69 -6.15 7.84
C ILE A 40 -9.01 -7.44 7.48
N LYS A 41 -9.68 -8.55 7.72
CA LYS A 41 -9.29 -9.87 7.20
C LYS A 41 -10.29 -10.28 6.14
N GLY A 42 -9.78 -10.77 5.04
CA GLY A 42 -10.60 -11.22 3.92
C GLY A 42 -9.79 -12.03 2.94
N SER A 43 -10.35 -12.24 1.76
CA SER A 43 -9.64 -12.91 0.66
C SER A 43 -9.88 -12.18 -0.66
N ILE A 44 -8.90 -12.27 -1.55
CA ILE A 44 -8.97 -11.85 -2.95
C ILE A 44 -8.63 -13.08 -3.78
N GLN A 45 -9.56 -13.52 -4.66
CA GLN A 45 -9.34 -14.71 -5.49
C GLN A 45 -8.91 -15.94 -4.66
N GLU A 46 -9.60 -16.17 -3.53
CA GLU A 46 -9.32 -17.25 -2.57
C GLU A 46 -8.00 -17.12 -1.78
N GLU A 47 -7.18 -16.10 -2.04
CA GLU A 47 -5.99 -15.83 -1.24
C GLU A 47 -6.33 -14.94 -0.04
N ASP A 48 -6.04 -15.44 1.16
CA ASP A 48 -6.23 -14.68 2.39
C ASP A 48 -5.32 -13.45 2.45
N ILE A 49 -5.87 -12.34 2.92
CA ILE A 49 -5.14 -11.10 3.18
C ILE A 49 -5.61 -10.48 4.50
N THR A 50 -4.67 -9.93 5.26
CA THR A 50 -4.93 -9.09 6.43
C THR A 50 -4.38 -7.70 6.16
N ILE A 51 -5.26 -6.71 6.15
CA ILE A 51 -4.90 -5.30 5.98
C ILE A 51 -5.10 -4.60 7.32
N ILE A 52 -4.07 -3.94 7.82
CA ILE A 52 -4.10 -3.15 9.04
C ILE A 52 -3.72 -1.72 8.68
N ASN A 53 -4.64 -0.77 8.87
CA ASN A 53 -4.32 0.64 8.74
C ASN A 53 -4.15 1.24 10.14
N ILE A 54 -3.05 1.94 10.36
CA ILE A 54 -2.70 2.52 11.67
C ILE A 54 -2.44 4.02 11.55
N TYR A 55 -2.72 4.74 12.66
CA TYR A 55 -2.37 6.14 12.87
C TYR A 55 -1.62 6.28 14.19
N GLY A 56 -0.35 6.64 14.12
CA GLY A 56 0.47 6.94 15.29
C GLY A 56 0.16 8.32 15.85
N PRO A 57 0.07 8.51 17.18
CA PRO A 57 -0.13 9.82 17.76
C PRO A 57 1.07 10.74 17.48
N ASN A 58 0.84 12.06 17.40
CA ASN A 58 1.90 13.04 17.11
C ASN A 58 3.03 13.03 18.16
N ILE A 59 2.74 12.62 19.38
CA ILE A 59 3.71 12.54 20.49
C ILE A 59 3.79 11.09 20.98
N GLY A 60 5.01 10.57 21.08
CA GLY A 60 5.26 9.20 21.55
C GLY A 60 4.88 8.10 20.56
N ALA A 61 4.74 8.42 19.28
CA ALA A 61 4.36 7.49 18.22
C ALA A 61 5.18 6.18 18.21
N PRO A 62 6.51 6.18 18.31
CA PRO A 62 7.27 4.92 18.26
C PRO A 62 6.91 3.96 19.38
N GLN A 63 6.73 4.47 20.61
CA GLN A 63 6.36 3.66 21.76
C GLN A 63 4.93 3.13 21.62
N TYR A 64 4.00 3.99 21.18
CA TYR A 64 2.61 3.63 20.97
C TYR A 64 2.47 2.51 19.92
N ILE A 65 3.09 2.68 18.76
CA ILE A 65 3.03 1.69 17.68
C ILE A 65 3.68 0.37 18.10
N ARG A 66 4.81 0.42 18.82
CA ARG A 66 5.43 -0.77 19.38
C ARG A 66 4.47 -1.56 20.29
N GLN A 67 3.76 -0.87 21.20
CA GLN A 67 2.77 -1.50 22.07
C GLN A 67 1.63 -2.10 21.26
N MET A 68 1.13 -1.37 20.28
CA MET A 68 0.07 -1.80 19.38
C MET A 68 0.47 -3.05 18.60
N LEU A 69 1.66 -3.08 17.94
CA LEU A 69 2.17 -4.26 17.24
C LEU A 69 2.28 -5.47 18.15
N THR A 70 2.73 -5.24 19.40
CA THR A 70 2.82 -6.32 20.41
C THR A 70 1.43 -6.89 20.75
N SER A 71 0.43 -6.03 20.93
CA SER A 71 -0.95 -6.45 21.22
C SER A 71 -1.61 -7.17 20.05
N MET A 72 -1.24 -6.79 18.82
CA MET A 72 -1.76 -7.38 17.57
C MET A 72 -0.96 -8.60 17.08
N LYS A 73 0.03 -9.07 17.82
CA LYS A 73 0.92 -10.17 17.35
C LYS A 73 0.15 -11.40 16.84
N ARG A 74 -1.02 -11.71 17.42
CA ARG A 74 -1.88 -12.82 16.98
C ARG A 74 -2.64 -12.55 15.69
N GLU A 75 -2.75 -11.28 15.28
CA GLU A 75 -3.42 -10.88 14.04
C GLU A 75 -2.46 -10.87 12.85
N ILE A 76 -1.15 -10.76 13.12
CA ILE A 76 -0.08 -10.67 12.13
C ILE A 76 0.30 -12.07 11.67
N ASN A 77 0.26 -12.28 10.37
CA ASN A 77 0.66 -13.53 9.69
C ASN A 77 1.37 -13.21 8.36
N ASN A 78 1.73 -14.25 7.60
CA ASN A 78 2.45 -14.08 6.32
C ASN A 78 1.71 -13.23 5.29
N ASN A 79 0.39 -13.11 5.36
CA ASN A 79 -0.44 -12.36 4.41
C ASN A 79 -0.83 -10.98 4.97
N THR A 80 -0.15 -10.51 6.00
CA THR A 80 -0.43 -9.22 6.62
C THR A 80 0.34 -8.10 5.94
N VAL A 81 -0.39 -7.03 5.62
CA VAL A 81 0.14 -5.74 5.21
C VAL A 81 -0.33 -4.69 6.21
N ILE A 82 0.60 -3.96 6.82
CA ILE A 82 0.33 -2.86 7.74
C ILE A 82 0.68 -1.56 7.04
N VAL A 83 -0.28 -0.65 6.96
CA VAL A 83 -0.12 0.64 6.29
C VAL A 83 -0.50 1.77 7.23
N GLY A 84 -0.06 2.99 6.93
CA GLY A 84 -0.57 4.18 7.59
C GLY A 84 0.50 5.19 7.96
N ASP A 85 0.05 6.23 8.65
CA ASP A 85 0.91 7.27 9.21
C ASP A 85 1.44 6.84 10.58
N PHE A 86 2.70 6.49 10.62
CA PHE A 86 3.39 6.08 11.84
C PHE A 86 3.82 7.27 12.71
N ASN A 87 3.74 8.50 12.18
CA ASN A 87 4.28 9.70 12.83
C ASN A 87 5.73 9.52 13.35
N ALA A 88 6.47 8.59 12.75
CA ALA A 88 7.83 8.23 13.12
C ALA A 88 8.66 7.81 11.91
N PRO A 89 9.81 8.41 11.66
CA PRO A 89 10.77 7.91 10.69
C PRO A 89 11.41 6.62 11.23
N LEU A 90 11.49 5.57 10.41
CA LEU A 90 12.05 4.27 10.80
C LEU A 90 13.54 4.13 10.47
N ALA A 91 14.09 4.99 9.60
CA ALA A 91 15.50 4.97 9.22
C ALA A 91 16.08 6.40 9.18
N THR A 92 17.40 6.52 9.22
CA THR A 92 18.09 7.81 9.08
C THR A 92 17.79 8.49 7.73
N MET A 93 17.58 7.68 6.69
CA MET A 93 17.20 8.16 5.35
C MET A 93 15.76 8.67 5.26
N ASP A 94 14.93 8.44 6.28
CA ASP A 94 13.55 8.92 6.36
C ASP A 94 13.47 10.38 6.85
N ARG A 95 14.61 11.01 7.11
CA ARG A 95 14.72 12.44 7.47
C ARG A 95 15.69 13.16 6.56
N ARG A 96 15.32 14.34 6.11
CA ARG A 96 16.23 15.20 5.32
C ARG A 96 17.50 15.55 6.09
N THR A 97 17.40 15.76 7.38
CA THR A 97 18.52 16.14 8.26
C THR A 97 19.48 15.00 8.56
N LYS A 98 19.17 13.76 8.15
CA LYS A 98 19.97 12.55 8.44
C LYS A 98 20.33 12.37 9.93
N GLN A 99 19.51 12.93 10.81
CA GLN A 99 19.70 12.77 12.25
C GLN A 99 19.62 11.28 12.65
N LYS A 100 20.39 10.92 13.66
CA LYS A 100 20.30 9.58 14.25
C LYS A 100 18.86 9.30 14.71
N ILE A 101 18.42 8.08 14.54
CA ILE A 101 17.12 7.63 15.07
C ILE A 101 17.17 7.61 16.59
N SER A 102 16.02 7.94 17.22
CA SER A 102 15.91 7.91 18.67
C SER A 102 15.93 6.47 19.21
N LYS A 103 16.18 6.34 20.51
CA LYS A 103 16.13 5.03 21.19
C LYS A 103 14.76 4.39 21.07
N GLU A 104 13.69 5.18 21.17
CA GLU A 104 12.31 4.73 21.04
C GLU A 104 12.04 4.21 19.63
N THR A 105 12.55 4.90 18.59
CA THR A 105 12.44 4.41 17.21
C THR A 105 13.24 3.13 17.01
N GLN A 106 14.41 2.98 17.64
CA GLN A 106 15.16 1.75 17.56
C GLN A 106 14.39 0.58 18.18
N THR A 107 13.78 0.77 19.36
CA THR A 107 12.96 -0.28 19.99
C THR A 107 11.71 -0.63 19.17
N LEU A 108 11.14 0.34 18.43
CA LEU A 108 10.06 0.05 17.47
C LEU A 108 10.56 -0.81 16.31
N LYS A 109 11.73 -0.50 15.75
CA LYS A 109 12.35 -1.32 14.68
C LYS A 109 12.62 -2.74 15.15
N ASP A 110 13.12 -2.90 16.35
CA ASP A 110 13.37 -4.23 16.93
C ASP A 110 12.06 -5.02 17.07
N ALA A 111 10.96 -4.37 17.41
CA ALA A 111 9.63 -5.00 17.48
C ALA A 111 9.08 -5.37 16.09
N ILE A 112 9.31 -4.53 15.08
CA ILE A 112 8.97 -4.81 13.67
C ILE A 112 9.75 -6.06 13.21
N ASP A 113 11.04 -6.12 13.46
CA ASP A 113 11.90 -7.25 13.12
C ASP A 113 11.50 -8.54 13.85
N GLN A 114 11.18 -8.48 15.15
CA GLN A 114 10.70 -9.61 15.96
C GLN A 114 9.33 -10.13 15.52
N SER A 115 8.57 -9.33 14.78
CA SER A 115 7.29 -9.72 14.18
C SER A 115 7.45 -10.21 12.75
N ASP A 116 8.68 -10.47 12.28
CA ASP A 116 9.01 -10.83 10.90
C ASP A 116 8.48 -9.87 9.85
N LEU A 117 8.31 -8.59 10.23
CA LEU A 117 7.89 -7.52 9.35
C LEU A 117 9.09 -6.76 8.78
N ILE A 118 8.92 -6.20 7.58
CA ILE A 118 9.89 -5.32 6.92
C ILE A 118 9.18 -4.08 6.39
N ASP A 119 9.88 -2.96 6.35
CA ASP A 119 9.46 -1.78 5.60
C ASP A 119 9.69 -2.04 4.10
N ILE A 120 8.58 -2.26 3.38
CA ILE A 120 8.61 -2.65 1.97
C ILE A 120 9.29 -1.57 1.13
N TYR A 121 8.91 -0.29 1.35
CA TYR A 121 9.52 0.81 0.60
C TYR A 121 11.03 0.84 0.78
N ARG A 122 11.52 0.70 2.02
CA ARG A 122 12.96 0.73 2.31
C ARG A 122 13.69 -0.49 1.77
N THR A 123 13.02 -1.62 1.65
CA THR A 123 13.57 -2.84 1.04
C THR A 123 13.84 -2.66 -0.45
N PHE A 124 12.89 -2.04 -1.18
CA PHE A 124 13.04 -1.76 -2.62
C PHE A 124 13.95 -0.56 -2.90
N HIS A 125 13.99 0.42 -1.99
CA HIS A 125 14.70 1.68 -2.15
C HIS A 125 15.69 1.95 -0.98
N PRO A 126 16.72 1.13 -0.78
CA PRO A 126 17.56 1.17 0.43
C PRO A 126 18.35 2.47 0.57
N LYS A 127 18.67 3.14 -0.54
CA LYS A 127 19.52 4.36 -0.56
C LYS A 127 18.76 5.62 -0.96
N THR A 128 17.49 5.53 -1.33
CA THR A 128 16.73 6.66 -1.86
C THR A 128 16.13 7.50 -0.74
N MET A 129 16.26 8.81 -0.82
CA MET A 129 15.67 9.75 0.12
C MET A 129 14.38 10.35 -0.48
N ASN A 130 13.32 9.56 -0.54
CA ASN A 130 11.98 10.06 -0.89
C ASN A 130 11.16 10.16 0.40
N LEU A 131 10.51 11.31 0.58
CA LEU A 131 9.87 11.71 1.82
C LEU A 131 8.38 11.90 1.59
N THR A 132 7.56 11.54 2.58
CA THR A 132 6.09 11.53 2.44
C THR A 132 5.41 12.73 3.07
N PHE A 133 6.06 13.42 3.99
CA PHE A 133 5.48 14.48 4.78
C PHE A 133 6.35 15.74 4.80
N PHE A 134 5.70 16.91 4.70
CA PHE A 134 6.32 18.22 4.89
C PHE A 134 5.80 18.90 6.16
N SER A 135 6.66 19.06 7.16
CA SER A 135 6.34 19.83 8.35
C SER A 135 6.53 21.33 8.10
N SER A 136 5.44 22.08 7.98
CA SER A 136 5.50 23.54 7.82
C SER A 136 6.08 24.23 9.06
N ALA A 137 5.80 23.72 10.26
CA ALA A 137 6.32 24.27 11.52
C ALA A 137 7.84 24.14 11.65
N HIS A 138 8.42 23.05 11.17
CA HIS A 138 9.86 22.77 11.24
C HIS A 138 10.59 22.98 9.91
N ARG A 139 9.85 23.31 8.82
CA ARG A 139 10.36 23.48 7.46
C ARG A 139 11.25 22.32 7.01
N THR A 140 10.85 21.11 7.35
CA THR A 140 11.62 19.91 7.05
C THR A 140 10.73 18.80 6.50
N PHE A 141 11.35 17.92 5.73
CA PHE A 141 10.68 16.76 5.15
C PHE A 141 11.07 15.48 5.90
N SER A 142 10.13 14.56 6.03
CA SER A 142 10.33 13.23 6.59
C SER A 142 9.46 12.19 5.88
N ARG A 143 9.83 10.91 6.01
CA ARG A 143 8.96 9.79 5.65
C ARG A 143 8.44 9.19 6.94
N ILE A 144 7.16 9.35 7.17
CA ILE A 144 6.43 8.90 8.35
C ILE A 144 5.29 7.96 8.00
N ASP A 145 4.94 7.91 6.71
CA ASP A 145 4.00 6.96 6.15
C ASP A 145 4.76 5.71 5.71
N HIS A 146 4.34 4.56 6.21
CA HIS A 146 5.03 3.29 5.98
C HIS A 146 4.08 2.21 5.51
N ILE A 147 4.63 1.26 4.75
CA ILE A 147 3.98 0.00 4.40
C ILE A 147 4.89 -1.12 4.89
N LEU A 148 4.41 -1.86 5.89
CA LEU A 148 5.10 -3.04 6.39
C LEU A 148 4.45 -4.29 5.82
N GLY A 149 5.26 -5.26 5.46
CA GLY A 149 4.82 -6.58 5.03
C GLY A 149 5.61 -7.68 5.73
N HIS A 150 5.09 -8.89 5.75
CA HIS A 150 5.81 -10.03 6.32
C HIS A 150 6.98 -10.44 5.41
N LYS A 151 8.14 -10.76 6.01
CA LYS A 151 9.38 -11.14 5.28
C LYS A 151 9.17 -12.28 4.29
N SER A 152 8.40 -13.31 4.68
CA SER A 152 8.12 -14.46 3.81
C SER A 152 7.27 -14.13 2.59
N SER A 153 6.57 -12.99 2.58
CA SER A 153 5.73 -12.53 1.47
C SER A 153 6.41 -11.50 0.56
N LEU A 154 7.70 -11.24 0.75
CA LEU A 154 8.44 -10.24 -0.04
C LEU A 154 8.30 -10.48 -1.55
N GLY A 155 8.28 -11.74 -2.00
CA GLY A 155 8.10 -12.10 -3.41
C GLY A 155 6.73 -11.75 -4.00
N LYS A 156 5.72 -11.45 -3.17
CA LYS A 156 4.40 -10.97 -3.63
C LYS A 156 4.39 -9.48 -3.95
N PHE A 157 5.33 -8.70 -3.43
CA PHE A 157 5.43 -7.26 -3.67
C PHE A 157 6.22 -7.00 -4.96
N LYS A 158 5.62 -6.26 -5.90
CA LYS A 158 6.22 -6.01 -7.23
C LYS A 158 6.95 -4.70 -7.30
N ASN A 159 6.33 -3.65 -6.81
CA ASN A 159 6.83 -2.29 -6.92
C ASN A 159 6.25 -1.42 -5.79
N THR A 160 7.00 -0.39 -5.41
CA THR A 160 6.51 0.64 -4.49
C THR A 160 7.05 1.99 -4.91
N GLU A 161 6.21 3.02 -4.82
CA GLU A 161 6.56 4.39 -5.18
C GLU A 161 5.88 5.41 -4.26
N ILE A 162 6.47 6.60 -4.17
CA ILE A 162 5.86 7.75 -3.49
C ILE A 162 5.32 8.68 -4.57
N ILE A 163 4.02 8.96 -4.50
CA ILE A 163 3.29 9.80 -5.46
C ILE A 163 3.03 11.16 -4.79
N SER A 164 3.53 12.22 -5.39
CA SER A 164 3.34 13.57 -4.87
C SER A 164 1.86 13.96 -4.88
N SER A 165 1.41 14.59 -3.80
CA SER A 165 0.07 15.16 -3.67
C SER A 165 0.16 16.69 -3.62
N ILE A 166 -0.77 17.36 -4.30
CA ILE A 166 -0.95 18.83 -4.22
C ILE A 166 -2.09 19.21 -3.27
N PHE A 167 -2.82 18.21 -2.74
CA PHE A 167 -4.00 18.42 -1.90
C PHE A 167 -3.74 18.16 -0.41
N SER A 168 -2.53 17.76 -0.06
CA SER A 168 -2.15 17.37 1.30
C SER A 168 -0.67 17.69 1.54
N ASP A 169 -0.29 17.90 2.79
CA ASP A 169 1.09 17.91 3.27
C ASP A 169 1.73 16.52 3.30
N HIS A 170 0.92 15.47 3.07
CA HIS A 170 1.38 14.10 2.84
C HIS A 170 1.33 13.70 1.37
N ASN A 171 2.35 12.97 0.94
CA ASN A 171 2.41 12.25 -0.33
C ASN A 171 1.85 10.84 -0.16
N ALA A 172 1.22 10.31 -1.19
CA ALA A 172 0.72 8.93 -1.17
C ALA A 172 1.87 7.92 -1.36
N VAL A 173 1.77 6.77 -0.69
CA VAL A 173 2.65 5.62 -0.92
C VAL A 173 1.85 4.54 -1.64
N ARG A 174 2.33 4.11 -2.81
CA ARG A 174 1.73 3.05 -3.62
C ARG A 174 2.53 1.77 -3.47
N LEU A 175 1.83 0.65 -3.38
CA LEU A 175 2.38 -0.70 -3.41
C LEU A 175 1.63 -1.52 -4.45
N ASP A 176 2.37 -2.13 -5.37
CA ASP A 176 1.84 -3.10 -6.32
C ASP A 176 2.08 -4.51 -5.78
N VAL A 177 1.00 -5.26 -5.57
CA VAL A 177 1.03 -6.62 -5.01
C VAL A 177 0.63 -7.63 -6.08
N ASN A 178 1.36 -8.74 -6.17
CA ASN A 178 0.94 -9.88 -6.97
C ASN A 178 -0.06 -10.72 -6.19
N THR A 179 -1.31 -10.74 -6.62
CA THR A 179 -2.39 -11.53 -6.00
C THR A 179 -2.45 -12.95 -6.53
N GLY A 180 -1.30 -13.48 -7.03
CA GLY A 180 -1.30 -14.87 -7.50
C GLY A 180 -2.27 -15.12 -8.64
N GLU A 181 -2.34 -14.20 -9.64
CA GLU A 181 -3.02 -14.56 -10.88
C GLU A 181 -2.54 -15.96 -11.27
N LYS A 182 -3.32 -16.99 -10.90
CA LYS A 182 -3.27 -18.26 -11.63
C LYS A 182 -3.35 -17.79 -13.06
N ASN A 183 -2.30 -17.99 -13.85
CA ASN A 183 -2.32 -17.71 -15.27
C ASN A 183 -3.68 -18.16 -15.79
N ILE A 184 -4.66 -17.27 -15.76
CA ILE A 184 -5.78 -17.36 -16.67
C ILE A 184 -4.99 -17.25 -17.97
N LYS A 185 -4.67 -18.40 -18.53
CA LYS A 185 -4.14 -18.50 -19.89
C LYS A 185 -5.07 -17.57 -20.61
N ASN A 186 -4.54 -16.43 -21.05
CA ASN A 186 -5.30 -15.40 -21.73
C ASN A 186 -5.87 -16.04 -23.00
N ALA A 187 -6.88 -16.90 -22.81
CA ALA A 187 -7.59 -17.57 -23.87
C ALA A 187 -8.30 -16.56 -24.79
N ASN A 188 -8.34 -15.29 -24.38
CA ASN A 188 -9.05 -14.23 -25.12
C ASN A 188 -8.28 -12.91 -25.25
N ILE A 189 -6.98 -12.85 -25.02
CA ILE A 189 -6.22 -11.72 -25.55
C ILE A 189 -6.06 -11.93 -27.04
N TRP A 190 -6.95 -11.32 -27.78
CA TRP A 190 -6.80 -11.24 -29.25
C TRP A 190 -5.53 -10.44 -29.53
N ARG A 191 -4.46 -11.13 -29.89
CA ARG A 191 -3.21 -10.51 -30.35
C ARG A 191 -3.32 -10.36 -31.85
N LEU A 192 -3.37 -9.14 -32.32
CA LEU A 192 -3.23 -8.88 -33.75
C LEU A 192 -1.88 -9.45 -34.19
N ASN A 193 -1.92 -10.44 -35.09
CA ASN A 193 -0.71 -10.94 -35.67
C ASN A 193 -0.19 -9.88 -36.65
N ASN A 194 0.90 -9.20 -36.28
CA ASN A 194 1.48 -8.12 -37.07
C ASN A 194 1.91 -8.58 -38.50
N THR A 195 2.14 -9.87 -38.73
CA THR A 195 2.40 -10.40 -40.07
C THR A 195 1.18 -10.32 -40.98
N LEU A 196 -0.04 -10.30 -40.41
CA LEU A 196 -1.26 -10.11 -41.19
C LEU A 196 -1.44 -8.67 -41.68
N LEU A 197 -0.85 -7.70 -40.98
CA LEU A 197 -0.88 -6.29 -41.41
C LEU A 197 0.05 -6.02 -42.62
N ASN A 198 1.00 -6.89 -42.88
CA ASN A 198 1.85 -6.84 -44.08
C ASN A 198 1.16 -7.44 -45.32
N ASN A 199 -0.02 -8.06 -45.17
CA ASN A 199 -0.81 -8.55 -46.27
C ASN A 199 -1.77 -7.44 -46.74
N GLN A 200 -1.51 -6.97 -47.99
CA GLN A 200 -2.24 -5.86 -48.59
C GLN A 200 -3.75 -6.12 -48.68
N GLN A 201 -4.17 -7.35 -48.99
CA GLN A 201 -5.59 -7.73 -49.06
C GLN A 201 -6.30 -7.64 -47.73
N ILE A 202 -5.64 -8.04 -46.64
CA ILE A 202 -6.19 -7.96 -45.25
C ILE A 202 -6.30 -6.50 -44.81
N THR A 203 -5.30 -5.69 -45.13
CA THR A 203 -5.31 -4.25 -44.80
C THR A 203 -6.43 -3.52 -45.53
N GLU A 204 -6.71 -3.85 -46.77
CA GLU A 204 -7.82 -3.29 -47.55
C GLU A 204 -9.19 -3.72 -46.99
N GLU A 205 -9.36 -4.97 -46.59
CA GLU A 205 -10.59 -5.48 -46.03
C GLU A 205 -10.89 -4.81 -44.64
N ILE A 206 -9.87 -4.60 -43.81
CA ILE A 206 -9.98 -3.87 -42.55
C ILE A 206 -10.44 -2.42 -42.79
N LYS A 207 -9.83 -1.73 -43.77
CA LYS A 207 -10.24 -0.37 -44.15
C LYS A 207 -11.69 -0.31 -44.63
N ARG A 208 -12.11 -1.27 -45.46
CA ARG A 208 -13.48 -1.36 -45.98
C ARG A 208 -14.52 -1.55 -44.85
N ARG A 209 -14.22 -2.43 -43.90
CA ARG A 209 -15.14 -2.65 -42.76
C ARG A 209 -15.23 -1.43 -41.83
N ASN A 210 -14.15 -0.74 -41.57
CA ASN A 210 -14.15 0.48 -40.77
C ASN A 210 -14.94 1.62 -41.42
N GLN A 211 -14.89 1.78 -42.75
CA GLN A 211 -15.69 2.77 -43.47
C GLN A 211 -17.20 2.45 -43.43
N ASN A 212 -17.57 1.17 -43.42
CA ASN A 212 -18.97 0.77 -43.31
C ASN A 212 -19.54 0.96 -41.89
N MET A 213 -18.72 0.86 -40.85
CA MET A 213 -19.13 1.15 -39.47
C MET A 213 -19.42 2.65 -39.22
N HIS A 214 -18.81 3.54 -39.98
CA HIS A 214 -19.04 5.00 -39.88
C HIS A 214 -20.18 5.49 -40.75
N ARG A 215 -20.75 4.67 -41.67
CA ARG A 215 -21.91 5.02 -42.49
C ARG A 215 -23.27 4.65 -41.88
N ASN A 216 -23.27 3.85 -40.80
CA ASN A 216 -24.47 3.37 -40.11
C ASN A 216 -24.66 4.00 -38.70
N LYS A 217 -24.14 5.22 -38.51
CA LYS A 217 -24.42 6.06 -37.33
C LYS A 217 -25.19 7.31 -37.73
#